data_cd753c6c34d908345d4cc122d50b3806
#
_entry.id   cd753c6c34d908345d4cc122d50b3806
#
_cell.length_a   1.000
_cell.length_b   1.000
_cell.length_c   1.000
_cell.angle_alpha   90.00
_cell.angle_beta   90.00
_cell.angle_gamma   90.00
#
_symmetry.space_group_name_H-M   'P 1'
#
loop_
_entity.id
_entity.type
_entity.pdbx_description
1 polymer ?
#
loop_
_entity_poly.entity_id
_entity_poly.type
_entity_poly.pdbx_seq_one_letter_code
_entity_poly.pdbx_strand_id
1 'polypeptide(L)'
;MEACRLCSLCRQIHHKVPGQGDRHAPLMFIGEGPGQVEDEEGLAFVGPAGQLLTRMLEAIHLPRDRVYICNIVKCRPPGNRVPAPEEAEACLIHLRMQTWLIRPKVIVLLGSTAAKTLLDPDFRITRERGKWIERKGVWMLPTYHPSALLRDPSKKPQAWEDMQSLRDKLRELHLYTDLYAPPGSPSPG
;
A
#
# COMPACT_ATOMS: atom_id res chain seq x y z
N MET A 1 16.36 -6.92 -6.66
CA MET A 1 16.05 -6.61 -5.24
C MET A 1 16.65 -7.62 -4.26
N GLU A 2 16.73 -8.90 -4.58
CA GLU A 2 17.27 -9.96 -3.71
C GLU A 2 18.68 -9.68 -3.18
N ALA A 3 19.57 -9.18 -4.01
CA ALA A 3 20.93 -8.81 -3.63
C ALA A 3 21.08 -7.47 -2.90
N CYS A 4 19.95 -6.75 -2.60
CA CYS A 4 20.01 -5.43 -1.97
C CYS A 4 20.63 -5.47 -0.58
N ARG A 5 21.55 -4.53 -0.30
CA ARG A 5 22.22 -4.33 1.00
C ARG A 5 22.32 -2.85 1.38
N LEU A 6 21.36 -2.02 0.94
CA LEU A 6 21.41 -0.56 1.08
C LEU A 6 21.17 -0.06 2.51
N CYS A 7 20.59 -0.87 3.39
CA CYS A 7 20.38 -0.53 4.80
C CYS A 7 20.54 -1.75 5.72
N SER A 8 20.52 -1.49 7.03
CA SER A 8 20.74 -2.51 8.07
C SER A 8 19.65 -3.59 8.12
N LEU A 9 18.43 -3.28 7.66
CA LEU A 9 17.29 -4.21 7.73
C LEU A 9 17.52 -5.54 7.00
N CYS A 10 18.37 -5.56 5.96
CA CYS A 10 18.63 -6.78 5.19
C CYS A 10 19.42 -7.86 5.95
N ARG A 11 19.91 -7.57 7.18
CA ARG A 11 20.79 -8.49 7.93
C ARG A 11 20.04 -9.51 8.77
N GLN A 12 18.78 -9.24 9.13
CA GLN A 12 18.01 -10.02 10.11
C GLN A 12 16.60 -10.33 9.58
N ILE A 13 16.51 -10.77 8.34
CA ILE A 13 15.25 -11.12 7.67
C ILE A 13 15.32 -12.54 7.12
N HIS A 14 14.16 -13.17 6.95
CA HIS A 14 14.03 -14.42 6.23
C HIS A 14 13.91 -14.13 4.73
N HIS A 15 13.00 -13.22 4.36
CA HIS A 15 12.78 -12.85 2.97
C HIS A 15 12.69 -11.33 2.79
N LYS A 16 13.09 -10.88 1.61
CA LYS A 16 12.71 -9.55 1.13
C LYS A 16 11.31 -9.62 0.54
N VAL A 17 10.48 -8.64 0.88
CA VAL A 17 9.07 -8.58 0.47
C VAL A 17 8.88 -7.44 -0.52
N PRO A 18 9.07 -7.68 -1.83
CA PRO A 18 8.98 -6.62 -2.83
C PRO A 18 7.57 -6.02 -2.94
N GLY A 19 6.56 -6.85 -2.84
CA GLY A 19 5.16 -6.55 -3.08
C GLY A 19 4.51 -7.63 -3.93
N GLN A 20 3.20 -7.55 -4.12
CA GLN A 20 2.43 -8.53 -4.91
C GLN A 20 1.20 -7.90 -5.55
N GLY A 21 0.64 -8.60 -6.54
CA GLY A 21 -0.54 -8.20 -7.30
C GLY A 21 -0.23 -7.93 -8.76
N ASP A 22 -1.15 -7.28 -9.43
CA ASP A 22 -1.02 -6.98 -10.86
C ASP A 22 0.05 -5.91 -11.11
N ARG A 23 1.01 -6.22 -11.96
CA ARG A 23 2.09 -5.30 -12.36
C ARG A 23 1.65 -4.21 -13.33
N HIS A 24 0.42 -4.27 -13.80
CA HIS A 24 -0.22 -3.27 -14.65
C HIS A 24 -1.37 -2.55 -13.95
N ALA A 25 -1.52 -2.79 -12.62
CA ALA A 25 -2.62 -2.23 -11.84
C ALA A 25 -2.65 -0.70 -11.89
N PRO A 26 -3.78 -0.08 -12.19
CA PRO A 26 -3.93 1.36 -12.08
C PRO A 26 -4.00 1.83 -10.61
N LEU A 27 -4.19 0.92 -9.66
CA LEU A 27 -4.31 1.17 -8.23
C LEU A 27 -3.20 0.46 -7.45
N MET A 28 -2.47 1.21 -6.61
CA MET A 28 -1.39 0.72 -5.78
C MET A 28 -1.62 1.06 -4.31
N PHE A 29 -1.39 0.10 -3.42
CA PHE A 29 -1.39 0.30 -1.98
C PHE A 29 0.04 0.28 -1.44
N ILE A 30 0.38 1.24 -0.59
CA ILE A 30 1.71 1.37 -0.01
C ILE A 30 1.59 1.45 1.51
N GLY A 31 2.08 0.43 2.21
CA GLY A 31 2.16 0.39 3.67
C GLY A 31 3.54 0.77 4.20
N GLU A 32 3.79 0.48 5.47
CA GLU A 32 5.02 0.81 6.20
C GLU A 32 6.15 -0.18 5.91
N GLY A 33 5.99 -1.42 6.29
CA GLY A 33 6.99 -2.48 6.16
C GLY A 33 6.39 -3.86 6.39
N PRO A 34 7.11 -4.93 6.04
CA PRO A 34 6.68 -6.30 6.30
C PRO A 34 6.57 -6.57 7.81
N GLY A 35 5.54 -7.32 8.21
CA GLY A 35 5.44 -7.94 9.52
C GLY A 35 6.13 -9.31 9.56
N GLN A 36 5.92 -10.06 10.65
CA GLN A 36 6.55 -11.36 10.84
C GLN A 36 6.10 -12.38 9.78
N VAL A 37 4.81 -12.50 9.56
CA VAL A 37 4.26 -13.46 8.59
C VAL A 37 4.75 -13.14 7.17
N GLU A 38 4.79 -11.86 6.81
CA GLU A 38 5.28 -11.41 5.53
C GLU A 38 6.78 -11.70 5.34
N ASP A 39 7.57 -11.56 6.41
CA ASP A 39 8.99 -11.89 6.39
C ASP A 39 9.23 -13.39 6.23
N GLU A 40 8.42 -14.23 6.89
CA GLU A 40 8.48 -15.69 6.82
C GLU A 40 8.03 -16.21 5.43
N GLU A 41 7.00 -15.61 4.84
CA GLU A 41 6.42 -16.08 3.57
C GLU A 41 6.99 -15.38 2.32
N GLY A 42 7.65 -14.22 2.48
CA GLY A 42 8.13 -13.41 1.35
C GLY A 42 7.03 -12.67 0.59
N LEU A 43 5.79 -12.63 1.12
CA LEU A 43 4.61 -12.05 0.50
C LEU A 43 4.12 -10.82 1.25
N ALA A 44 3.65 -9.80 0.51
CA ALA A 44 3.19 -8.55 1.12
C ALA A 44 1.75 -8.68 1.66
N PHE A 45 1.50 -8.16 2.86
CA PHE A 45 0.16 -8.09 3.44
C PHE A 45 -0.59 -9.45 3.46
N VAL A 46 0.02 -10.49 4.00
CA VAL A 46 -0.59 -11.83 4.18
C VAL A 46 -0.95 -12.13 5.63
N GLY A 47 -0.30 -11.45 6.59
CA GLY A 47 -0.62 -11.52 8.01
C GLY A 47 -1.96 -10.83 8.37
N PRO A 48 -2.28 -10.68 9.68
CA PRO A 48 -3.59 -10.15 10.13
C PRO A 48 -3.97 -8.80 9.53
N ALA A 49 -3.02 -7.87 9.39
CA ALA A 49 -3.26 -6.57 8.74
C ALA A 49 -3.59 -6.73 7.24
N GLY A 50 -2.92 -7.66 6.57
CA GLY A 50 -3.16 -7.97 5.18
C GLY A 50 -4.52 -8.63 4.94
N GLN A 51 -4.94 -9.54 5.82
CA GLN A 51 -6.26 -10.14 5.79
C GLN A 51 -7.37 -9.10 5.98
N LEU A 52 -7.15 -8.11 6.87
CA LEU A 52 -8.10 -7.00 7.00
C LEU A 52 -8.12 -6.15 5.71
N LEU A 53 -6.97 -5.84 5.10
CA LEU A 53 -6.92 -5.13 3.83
C LEU A 53 -7.70 -5.87 2.74
N THR A 54 -7.57 -7.20 2.65
CA THR A 54 -8.35 -8.03 1.71
C THR A 54 -9.86 -7.84 1.92
N ARG A 55 -10.34 -7.94 3.16
CA ARG A 55 -11.75 -7.70 3.46
C ARG A 55 -12.20 -6.26 3.15
N MET A 56 -11.34 -5.26 3.34
CA MET A 56 -11.64 -3.87 2.97
C MET A 56 -11.78 -3.71 1.45
N LEU A 57 -10.93 -4.38 0.67
CA LEU A 57 -11.02 -4.40 -0.79
C LEU A 57 -12.30 -5.11 -1.26
N GLU A 58 -12.61 -6.28 -0.71
CA GLU A 58 -13.82 -7.03 -1.01
C GLU A 58 -15.09 -6.22 -0.72
N ALA A 59 -15.12 -5.45 0.38
CA ALA A 59 -16.24 -4.61 0.77
C ALA A 59 -16.56 -3.49 -0.24
N ILE A 60 -15.59 -3.10 -1.06
CA ILE A 60 -15.78 -2.15 -2.18
C ILE A 60 -15.70 -2.85 -3.54
N HIS A 61 -15.82 -4.17 -3.56
CA HIS A 61 -15.82 -5.03 -4.74
C HIS A 61 -14.54 -4.92 -5.61
N LEU A 62 -13.39 -4.75 -4.98
CA LEU A 62 -12.08 -4.76 -5.67
C LEU A 62 -11.36 -6.09 -5.41
N PRO A 63 -11.12 -6.92 -6.41
CA PRO A 63 -10.32 -8.13 -6.28
C PRO A 63 -8.87 -7.78 -5.89
N ARG A 64 -8.32 -8.49 -4.89
CA ARG A 64 -6.97 -8.22 -4.39
C ARG A 64 -5.87 -8.42 -5.45
N ASP A 65 -6.06 -9.35 -6.37
CA ASP A 65 -5.14 -9.67 -7.45
C ASP A 65 -5.12 -8.63 -8.59
N ARG A 66 -6.10 -7.71 -8.61
CA ARG A 66 -6.19 -6.61 -9.59
C ARG A 66 -5.52 -5.32 -9.13
N VAL A 67 -5.03 -5.28 -7.92
CA VAL A 67 -4.29 -4.13 -7.37
C VAL A 67 -2.85 -4.53 -7.09
N TYR A 68 -1.94 -3.57 -6.96
CA TYR A 68 -0.58 -3.85 -6.50
C TYR A 68 -0.41 -3.39 -5.06
N ILE A 69 0.16 -4.25 -4.21
CA ILE A 69 0.31 -3.98 -2.78
C ILE A 69 1.78 -4.14 -2.38
N CYS A 70 2.35 -3.11 -1.77
CA CYS A 70 3.73 -3.13 -1.28
C CYS A 70 3.91 -2.25 -0.03
N ASN A 71 5.14 -2.07 0.40
CA ASN A 71 5.51 -1.24 1.55
C ASN A 71 6.60 -0.23 1.18
N ILE A 72 6.83 0.77 2.03
CA ILE A 72 7.96 1.70 1.96
C ILE A 72 9.27 0.90 2.05
N VAL A 73 9.44 0.10 3.13
CA VAL A 73 10.60 -0.79 3.25
C VAL A 73 10.25 -2.20 2.82
N LYS A 74 11.23 -2.90 2.23
CA LYS A 74 11.06 -4.26 1.68
C LYS A 74 11.59 -5.36 2.61
N CYS A 75 12.16 -4.95 3.73
CA CYS A 75 12.69 -5.83 4.77
C CYS A 75 11.98 -5.52 6.09
N ARG A 76 11.71 -6.55 6.88
CA ARG A 76 11.05 -6.42 8.19
C ARG A 76 11.96 -5.68 9.19
N PRO A 77 11.52 -4.58 9.82
CA PRO A 77 12.26 -4.00 10.94
C PRO A 77 12.19 -4.89 12.18
N PRO A 78 13.26 -4.98 12.98
CA PRO A 78 13.29 -5.76 14.20
C PRO A 78 12.11 -5.42 15.13
N GLY A 79 11.42 -6.45 15.64
CA GLY A 79 10.24 -6.26 16.51
C GLY A 79 9.08 -5.54 15.87
N ASN A 80 9.01 -5.45 14.54
CA ASN A 80 8.01 -4.67 13.79
C ASN A 80 7.99 -3.19 14.18
N ARG A 81 9.13 -2.61 14.59
CA ARG A 81 9.22 -1.16 14.85
C ARG A 81 9.00 -0.35 13.57
N VAL A 82 8.68 0.91 13.73
CA VAL A 82 8.68 1.86 12.60
C VAL A 82 10.09 1.88 11.98
N PRO A 83 10.22 1.84 10.64
CA PRO A 83 11.51 2.03 9.97
C PRO A 83 12.13 3.37 10.34
N ALA A 84 13.45 3.39 10.55
CA ALA A 84 14.16 4.64 10.71
C ALA A 84 14.13 5.46 9.40
N PRO A 85 14.21 6.80 9.47
CA PRO A 85 14.16 7.65 8.27
C PRO A 85 15.18 7.25 7.20
N GLU A 86 16.40 6.94 7.60
CA GLU A 86 17.49 6.49 6.72
C GLU A 86 17.21 5.11 6.09
N GLU A 87 16.52 4.22 6.78
CA GLU A 87 16.10 2.92 6.24
C GLU A 87 15.01 3.09 5.19
N ALA A 88 14.04 3.97 5.46
CA ALA A 88 12.99 4.31 4.53
C ALA A 88 13.57 4.97 3.26
N GLU A 89 14.44 5.98 3.43
CA GLU A 89 15.08 6.69 2.32
C GLU A 89 15.92 5.76 1.44
N ALA A 90 16.75 4.91 2.04
CA ALA A 90 17.56 3.93 1.31
C ALA A 90 16.68 2.95 0.50
N CYS A 91 15.49 2.62 0.99
CA CYS A 91 14.57 1.69 0.32
C CYS A 91 13.71 2.36 -0.77
N LEU A 92 13.59 3.69 -0.78
CA LEU A 92 12.77 4.42 -1.76
C LEU A 92 13.16 4.18 -3.21
N ILE A 93 14.42 3.85 -3.49
CA ILE A 93 14.86 3.51 -4.86
C ILE A 93 14.03 2.33 -5.43
N HIS A 94 13.74 1.33 -4.61
CA HIS A 94 12.93 0.19 -5.02
C HIS A 94 11.47 0.58 -5.26
N LEU A 95 10.90 1.42 -4.40
CA LEU A 95 9.53 1.90 -4.56
C LEU A 95 9.39 2.79 -5.80
N ARG A 96 10.36 3.69 -6.04
CA ARG A 96 10.41 4.54 -7.25
C ARG A 96 10.45 3.69 -8.52
N MET A 97 11.27 2.63 -8.52
CA MET A 97 11.32 1.69 -9.65
C MET A 97 9.97 0.99 -9.86
N GLN A 98 9.32 0.54 -8.78
CA GLN A 98 8.01 -0.11 -8.85
C GLN A 98 6.94 0.86 -9.40
N THR A 99 6.87 2.09 -8.89
CA THR A 99 5.91 3.09 -9.39
C THR A 99 6.18 3.47 -10.85
N TRP A 100 7.45 3.52 -11.26
CA TRP A 100 7.82 3.80 -12.64
C TRP A 100 7.43 2.65 -13.59
N LEU A 101 7.58 1.40 -13.18
CA LEU A 101 7.21 0.21 -13.97
C LEU A 101 5.69 0.03 -14.05
N ILE A 102 4.99 0.14 -12.90
CA ILE A 102 3.55 -0.13 -12.77
C ILE A 102 2.73 1.05 -13.31
N ARG A 103 3.21 2.29 -13.13
CA ARG A 103 2.54 3.54 -13.54
C ARG A 103 1.12 3.68 -12.99
N PRO A 104 0.92 3.50 -11.67
CA PRO A 104 -0.41 3.61 -11.09
C PRO A 104 -0.99 5.00 -11.31
N LYS A 105 -2.30 5.07 -11.48
CA LYS A 105 -3.06 6.33 -11.53
C LYS A 105 -3.52 6.77 -10.15
N VAL A 106 -3.70 5.80 -9.26
CA VAL A 106 -4.13 6.02 -7.87
C VAL A 106 -3.20 5.26 -6.92
N ILE A 107 -2.77 5.93 -5.86
CA ILE A 107 -1.97 5.34 -4.78
C ILE A 107 -2.68 5.56 -3.45
N VAL A 108 -2.94 4.49 -2.71
CA VAL A 108 -3.45 4.55 -1.34
C VAL A 108 -2.28 4.41 -0.37
N LEU A 109 -2.12 5.39 0.51
CA LEU A 109 -1.05 5.43 1.51
C LEU A 109 -1.61 4.90 2.84
N LEU A 110 -1.18 3.71 3.22
CA LEU A 110 -1.64 3.02 4.42
C LEU A 110 -0.82 3.45 5.65
N GLY A 111 -1.37 4.36 6.43
CA GLY A 111 -0.81 4.80 7.69
C GLY A 111 0.16 5.97 7.62
N SER A 112 0.63 6.35 8.81
CA SER A 112 1.45 7.56 9.01
C SER A 112 2.80 7.48 8.30
N THR A 113 3.48 6.34 8.35
CA THR A 113 4.82 6.17 7.77
C THR A 113 4.80 6.36 6.25
N ALA A 114 3.83 5.73 5.56
CA ALA A 114 3.71 5.89 4.11
C ALA A 114 3.39 7.35 3.73
N ALA A 115 2.46 7.99 4.47
CA ALA A 115 2.09 9.37 4.22
C ALA A 115 3.25 10.35 4.51
N LYS A 116 3.95 10.19 5.63
CA LYS A 116 5.11 11.03 5.98
C LYS A 116 6.25 10.88 4.98
N THR A 117 6.53 9.67 4.53
CA THR A 117 7.64 9.40 3.60
C THR A 117 7.35 9.94 2.19
N LEU A 118 6.10 9.91 1.74
CA LEU A 118 5.77 10.21 0.34
C LEU A 118 5.09 11.57 0.14
N LEU A 119 4.49 12.15 1.18
CA LEU A 119 3.79 13.44 1.10
C LEU A 119 4.55 14.54 1.85
N ASP A 120 4.57 14.45 3.19
CA ASP A 120 5.12 15.47 4.05
C ASP A 120 5.59 14.84 5.38
N PRO A 121 6.83 15.11 5.85
CA PRO A 121 7.34 14.60 7.12
C PRO A 121 6.45 14.94 8.33
N ASP A 122 5.74 16.06 8.28
CA ASP A 122 4.84 16.54 9.34
C ASP A 122 3.40 16.03 9.18
N PHE A 123 3.12 15.17 8.20
CA PHE A 123 1.79 14.67 7.90
C PHE A 123 1.12 13.99 9.12
N ARG A 124 -0.09 14.43 9.46
CA ARG A 124 -0.87 13.94 10.61
C ARG A 124 -2.06 13.12 10.13
N ILE A 125 -1.89 11.80 10.06
CA ILE A 125 -2.89 10.87 9.52
C ILE A 125 -4.29 11.03 10.17
N THR A 126 -4.35 11.35 11.46
CA THR A 126 -5.63 11.54 12.18
C THR A 126 -6.41 12.79 11.76
N ARG A 127 -5.76 13.76 11.11
CA ARG A 127 -6.39 15.03 10.67
C ARG A 127 -6.52 15.11 9.15
N GLU A 128 -5.66 14.41 8.44
CA GLU A 128 -5.44 14.61 7.00
C GLU A 128 -5.80 13.38 6.17
N ARG A 129 -6.17 12.24 6.83
CA ARG A 129 -6.71 11.08 6.11
C ARG A 129 -7.93 11.46 5.26
N GLY A 130 -8.18 10.70 4.23
CA GLY A 130 -9.35 10.87 3.38
C GLY A 130 -9.29 12.06 2.42
N LYS A 131 -8.29 12.92 2.52
CA LYS A 131 -8.08 14.04 1.61
C LYS A 131 -7.29 13.60 0.40
N TRP A 132 -7.86 13.80 -0.78
CA TRP A 132 -7.17 13.53 -2.03
C TRP A 132 -6.08 14.54 -2.33
N ILE A 133 -4.92 14.05 -2.75
CA ILE A 133 -3.77 14.85 -3.12
C ILE A 133 -3.32 14.41 -4.50
N GLU A 134 -3.26 15.34 -5.46
CA GLU A 134 -2.72 15.05 -6.78
C GLU A 134 -1.26 15.48 -6.88
N ARG A 135 -0.41 14.58 -7.35
CA ARG A 135 0.98 14.89 -7.66
C ARG A 135 1.38 14.27 -9.00
N LYS A 136 1.75 15.11 -9.96
CA LYS A 136 2.24 14.69 -11.29
C LYS A 136 1.28 13.71 -12.01
N GLY A 137 -0.02 13.97 -11.93
CA GLY A 137 -1.05 13.14 -12.54
C GLY A 137 -1.37 11.83 -11.80
N VAL A 138 -0.85 11.66 -10.58
CA VAL A 138 -1.17 10.53 -9.71
C VAL A 138 -1.98 11.01 -8.51
N TRP A 139 -3.16 10.42 -8.30
CA TRP A 139 -4.02 10.69 -7.16
C TRP A 139 -3.58 9.88 -5.95
N MET A 140 -3.39 10.52 -4.81
CA MET A 140 -2.97 9.88 -3.56
C MET A 140 -4.04 10.02 -2.49
N LEU A 141 -4.37 8.92 -1.82
CA LEU A 141 -5.33 8.86 -0.71
C LEU A 141 -4.65 8.33 0.55
N PRO A 142 -4.31 9.18 1.52
CA PRO A 142 -3.87 8.72 2.83
C PRO A 142 -5.06 8.18 3.64
N THR A 143 -4.88 7.00 4.27
CA THR A 143 -5.86 6.41 5.17
C THR A 143 -5.16 5.68 6.32
N TYR A 144 -5.93 5.16 7.29
CA TYR A 144 -5.36 4.39 8.38
C TYR A 144 -4.73 3.08 7.90
N HIS A 145 -3.61 2.70 8.52
CA HIS A 145 -3.03 1.38 8.29
C HIS A 145 -3.95 0.30 8.89
N PRO A 146 -4.18 -0.85 8.21
CA PRO A 146 -5.03 -1.91 8.74
C PRO A 146 -4.63 -2.39 10.14
N SER A 147 -3.34 -2.41 10.48
CA SER A 147 -2.90 -2.75 11.83
C SER A 147 -3.37 -1.76 12.90
N ALA A 148 -3.58 -0.49 12.55
CA ALA A 148 -4.15 0.49 13.48
C ALA A 148 -5.63 0.24 13.72
N LEU A 149 -6.37 -0.25 12.72
CA LEU A 149 -7.79 -0.64 12.83
C LEU A 149 -7.99 -1.92 13.65
N LEU A 150 -6.99 -2.81 13.66
CA LEU A 150 -6.99 -4.00 14.53
C LEU A 150 -6.76 -3.63 15.98
N ARG A 151 -5.86 -2.67 16.25
CA ARG A 151 -5.57 -2.20 17.61
C ARG A 151 -6.67 -1.28 18.17
N ASP A 152 -7.30 -0.50 17.30
CA ASP A 152 -8.34 0.46 17.67
C ASP A 152 -9.50 0.40 16.66
N PRO A 153 -10.49 -0.49 16.91
CA PRO A 153 -11.65 -0.66 16.04
C PRO A 153 -12.53 0.59 15.88
N SER A 154 -12.44 1.57 16.77
CA SER A 154 -13.21 2.82 16.69
C SER A 154 -12.88 3.64 15.45
N LYS A 155 -11.72 3.39 14.82
CA LYS A 155 -11.28 4.03 13.58
C LYS A 155 -11.86 3.40 12.29
N LYS A 156 -12.51 2.24 12.41
CA LYS A 156 -13.06 1.54 11.23
C LYS A 156 -14.10 2.35 10.45
N PRO A 157 -15.03 3.09 11.08
CA PRO A 157 -15.98 3.91 10.32
C PRO A 157 -15.27 4.93 9.42
N GLN A 158 -14.26 5.62 9.93
CA GLN A 158 -13.48 6.58 9.16
C GLN A 158 -12.70 5.92 8.01
N ALA A 159 -12.08 4.77 8.26
CA ALA A 159 -11.40 4.01 7.20
C ALA A 159 -12.39 3.51 6.13
N TRP A 160 -13.63 3.19 6.52
CA TRP A 160 -14.69 2.83 5.60
C TRP A 160 -15.09 4.00 4.69
N GLU A 161 -15.22 5.21 5.24
CA GLU A 161 -15.42 6.43 4.44
C GLU A 161 -14.32 6.61 3.39
N ASP A 162 -13.05 6.38 3.76
CA ASP A 162 -11.93 6.47 2.83
C ASP A 162 -12.03 5.42 1.71
N MET A 163 -12.43 4.19 2.04
CA MET A 163 -12.61 3.13 1.04
C MET A 163 -13.77 3.43 0.09
N GLN A 164 -14.87 4.02 0.58
CA GLN A 164 -15.95 4.48 -0.28
C GLN A 164 -15.49 5.61 -1.20
N SER A 165 -14.75 6.59 -0.67
CA SER A 165 -14.14 7.66 -1.45
C SER A 165 -13.18 7.13 -2.52
N LEU A 166 -12.39 6.09 -2.19
CA LEU A 166 -11.52 5.40 -3.16
C LEU A 166 -12.35 4.81 -4.31
N ARG A 167 -13.39 4.04 -3.99
CA ARG A 167 -14.29 3.46 -5.00
C ARG A 167 -14.88 4.53 -5.92
N ASP A 168 -15.36 5.62 -5.33
CA ASP A 168 -16.02 6.69 -6.10
C ASP A 168 -15.00 7.44 -6.98
N LYS A 169 -13.78 7.67 -6.50
CA LYS A 169 -12.68 8.24 -7.32
C LYS A 169 -12.27 7.31 -8.46
N LEU A 170 -12.21 6.00 -8.24
CA LEU A 170 -11.91 5.05 -9.31
C LEU A 170 -13.00 5.04 -10.39
N ARG A 171 -14.28 5.23 -10.01
CA ARG A 171 -15.39 5.40 -10.95
C ARG A 171 -15.28 6.70 -11.75
N GLU A 172 -14.99 7.82 -11.07
CA GLU A 172 -14.74 9.12 -11.69
C GLU A 172 -13.63 9.05 -12.75
N LEU A 173 -12.57 8.33 -12.44
CA LEU A 173 -11.42 8.13 -13.35
C LEU A 173 -11.61 7.02 -14.39
N HIS A 174 -12.80 6.40 -14.44
CA HIS A 174 -13.11 5.25 -15.31
C HIS A 174 -12.19 4.03 -15.11
N LEU A 175 -11.54 3.90 -13.95
CA LEU A 175 -10.63 2.80 -13.62
C LEU A 175 -11.32 1.64 -12.89
N TYR A 176 -12.53 1.85 -12.37
CA TYR A 176 -13.23 0.87 -11.56
C TYR A 176 -13.65 -0.36 -12.37
N THR A 177 -14.10 -0.16 -13.60
CA THR A 177 -14.54 -1.24 -14.51
C THR A 177 -13.36 -2.17 -14.86
N ASP A 178 -12.18 -1.61 -15.11
CA ASP A 178 -10.98 -2.38 -15.44
C ASP A 178 -10.52 -3.26 -14.26
N LEU A 179 -10.70 -2.77 -13.03
CA LEU A 179 -10.39 -3.50 -11.81
C LEU A 179 -11.43 -4.56 -11.47
N TYR A 180 -12.70 -4.35 -11.85
CA TYR A 180 -13.83 -5.25 -11.52
C TYR A 180 -14.06 -6.34 -12.58
N ALA A 181 -13.54 -6.21 -13.80
CA ALA A 181 -13.76 -7.18 -14.87
C ALA A 181 -13.33 -8.59 -14.41
N PRO A 182 -14.20 -9.63 -14.59
CA PRO A 182 -13.82 -10.99 -14.27
C PRO A 182 -12.59 -11.42 -15.11
N PRO A 183 -11.72 -12.29 -14.58
CA PRO A 183 -10.56 -12.76 -15.32
C PRO A 183 -11.01 -13.41 -16.63
N GLY A 184 -10.48 -12.91 -17.77
CA GLY A 184 -10.84 -13.38 -19.11
C GLY A 184 -11.78 -12.48 -19.91
N SER A 185 -12.24 -11.34 -19.38
CA SER A 185 -12.96 -10.34 -20.16
C SER A 185 -11.98 -9.64 -21.11
N PRO A 186 -12.29 -9.50 -22.42
CA PRO A 186 -11.45 -8.74 -23.35
C PRO A 186 -11.39 -7.28 -22.90
N SER A 187 -10.18 -6.70 -22.90
CA SER A 187 -9.99 -5.28 -22.65
C SER A 187 -10.82 -4.47 -23.66
N PRO A 188 -11.58 -3.44 -23.25
CA PRO A 188 -12.18 -2.54 -24.21
C PRO A 188 -11.07 -1.87 -25.01
N GLY A 189 -11.10 -2.03 -26.34
CA GLY A 189 -10.15 -1.49 -27.30
C GLY A 189 -10.15 0.04 -27.37
#